data_247c15ab0f98ae380bc92e39af43f072
#
_entry.id   247c15ab0f98ae380bc92e39af43f072
#
_cell.length_a   1.000
_cell.length_b   1.000
_cell.length_c   1.000
_cell.angle_alpha   90.00
_cell.angle_beta   90.00
_cell.angle_gamma   90.00
#
_symmetry.space_group_name_H-M   'P 1'
#
loop_
_entity.id
_entity.type
_entity.pdbx_description
1 polymer ?
#
loop_
_entity_poly.entity_id
_entity_poly.type
_entity_poly.pdbx_seq_one_letter_code
_entity_poly.pdbx_strand_id
1 'polypeptide(L)'
;MGGNFFFGGLHFDNKGNLRLNERPYLGTKMLGGASRGNFVFFDPENRLVAAQYVHGVLKDFSDEEWRYFWGKIKESFGLANIAVHSENDADYIFVEDKKVKIAPENFKLIVPKGGLKGYESH
;
A
#
# COMPACT_ATOMS: atom_id res chain seq x y z
N MET A 1 14.91 9.62 9.05
CA MET A 1 13.72 10.46 8.95
C MET A 1 12.49 9.64 8.59
N GLY A 2 11.37 9.88 9.24
CA GLY A 2 10.13 9.20 8.95
C GLY A 2 9.38 9.84 7.79
N GLY A 3 8.36 9.17 7.30
CA GLY A 3 7.50 9.65 6.25
C GLY A 3 6.47 8.60 5.91
N ASN A 4 5.56 8.96 5.01
CA ASN A 4 4.54 8.04 4.54
C ASN A 4 4.76 7.79 3.05
N PHE A 5 4.85 6.53 2.70
CA PHE A 5 5.10 6.11 1.33
C PHE A 5 4.01 5.16 0.87
N PHE A 6 3.50 5.37 -0.32
CA PHE A 6 2.48 4.50 -0.89
C PHE A 6 2.98 3.86 -2.19
N PHE A 7 2.81 2.55 -2.27
CA PHE A 7 3.20 1.76 -3.44
C PHE A 7 1.95 1.09 -4.03
N GLY A 8 1.49 1.60 -5.16
CA GLY A 8 0.29 1.09 -5.80
C GLY A 8 0.51 -0.20 -6.57
N GLY A 9 1.66 -0.32 -7.23
CA GLY A 9 1.95 -1.50 -8.04
C GLY A 9 1.02 -1.64 -9.24
N LEU A 10 0.60 -0.53 -9.82
CA LEU A 10 -0.41 -0.46 -10.86
C LEU A 10 0.10 0.24 -12.12
N HIS A 11 -0.49 -0.09 -13.26
CA HIS A 11 -0.25 0.62 -14.51
C HIS A 11 -1.50 0.56 -15.38
N PHE A 12 -1.58 1.45 -16.37
CA PHE A 12 -2.63 1.41 -17.38
C PHE A 12 -2.14 0.64 -18.58
N ASP A 13 -2.97 -0.25 -19.11
CA ASP A 13 -2.65 -0.97 -20.35
C ASP A 13 -2.96 -0.09 -21.58
N ASN A 14 -2.76 -0.65 -22.78
CA ASN A 14 -2.97 0.08 -24.03
C ASN A 14 -4.42 0.53 -24.24
N LYS A 15 -5.35 -0.10 -23.54
CA LYS A 15 -6.79 0.20 -23.64
C LYS A 15 -7.24 1.15 -22.54
N GLY A 16 -6.34 1.59 -21.68
CA GLY A 16 -6.66 2.47 -20.58
C GLY A 16 -7.22 1.74 -19.36
N ASN A 17 -7.12 0.43 -19.31
CA ASN A 17 -7.56 -0.36 -18.17
C ASN A 17 -6.44 -0.48 -17.13
N LEU A 18 -6.82 -0.44 -15.87
CA LEU A 18 -5.86 -0.52 -14.77
C LEU A 18 -5.49 -1.98 -14.51
N ARG A 19 -4.19 -2.24 -14.47
CA ARG A 19 -3.63 -3.58 -14.28
C ARG A 19 -2.64 -3.59 -13.14
N LEU A 20 -2.52 -4.74 -12.49
CA LEU A 20 -1.45 -4.97 -11.51
C LEU A 20 -0.14 -5.17 -12.24
N ASN A 21 0.93 -4.59 -11.72
CA ASN A 21 2.26 -4.82 -12.27
C ASN A 21 2.63 -6.29 -12.07
N GLU A 22 3.35 -6.85 -13.02
CA GLU A 22 3.80 -8.24 -12.94
C GLU A 22 4.67 -8.45 -11.70
N ARG A 23 5.55 -7.48 -11.42
CA ARG A 23 6.40 -7.47 -10.23
C ARG A 23 6.23 -6.14 -9.53
N PRO A 24 5.11 -5.96 -8.83
CA PRO A 24 4.76 -4.65 -8.29
C PRO A 24 5.71 -4.13 -7.21
N TYR A 25 6.43 -5.01 -6.54
CA TYR A 25 7.29 -4.63 -5.42
C TYR A 25 8.68 -5.18 -5.69
N LEU A 26 9.43 -4.44 -6.51
CA LEU A 26 10.76 -4.87 -6.95
C LEU A 26 11.76 -4.92 -5.81
N GLY A 27 12.56 -5.99 -5.81
CA GLY A 27 13.65 -6.16 -4.87
C GLY A 27 13.20 -6.77 -3.54
N THR A 28 14.16 -7.36 -2.86
CA THR A 28 13.91 -8.04 -1.58
C THR A 28 14.36 -7.22 -0.37
N LYS A 29 14.92 -6.04 -0.61
CA LYS A 29 15.49 -5.20 0.44
C LYS A 29 14.96 -3.77 0.39
N MET A 30 13.71 -3.61 0.00
CA MET A 30 13.14 -2.28 -0.20
C MET A 30 13.11 -1.40 1.06
N LEU A 31 13.23 -1.97 2.24
CA LEU A 31 13.29 -1.20 3.49
C LEU A 31 14.68 -1.21 4.11
N GLY A 32 15.70 -1.66 3.38
CA GLY A 32 17.03 -1.87 3.95
C GLY A 32 17.70 -0.65 4.54
N GLY A 33 17.44 0.52 3.98
CA GLY A 33 18.01 1.77 4.46
C GLY A 33 17.08 2.60 5.35
N ALA A 34 15.86 2.13 5.56
CA ALA A 34 14.86 2.88 6.30
C ALA A 34 14.95 2.61 7.80
N SER A 35 14.89 3.67 8.61
CA SER A 35 14.90 3.56 10.07
C SER A 35 13.52 3.82 10.67
N ARG A 36 12.67 4.54 9.97
CA ARG A 36 11.30 4.81 10.39
C ARG A 36 10.45 5.21 9.19
N GLY A 37 9.17 5.32 9.41
CA GLY A 37 8.21 5.68 8.36
C GLY A 37 7.11 4.64 8.25
N ASN A 38 6.13 4.94 7.42
CA ASN A 38 5.03 4.04 7.13
C ASN A 38 5.06 3.74 5.64
N PHE A 39 5.05 2.46 5.31
CA PHE A 39 5.07 2.01 3.92
C PHE A 39 3.78 1.25 3.66
N VAL A 40 2.92 1.83 2.84
CA VAL A 40 1.60 1.26 2.54
C VAL A 40 1.62 0.69 1.14
N PHE A 41 1.20 -0.56 1.00
CA PHE A 41 1.20 -1.28 -0.27
C PHE A 41 -0.23 -1.67 -0.63
N PHE A 42 -0.63 -1.38 -1.87
CA PHE A 42 -1.88 -1.89 -2.41
C PHE A 42 -1.64 -3.32 -2.87
N ASP A 43 -2.23 -4.29 -2.17
CA ASP A 43 -1.93 -5.70 -2.41
C ASP A 43 -3.19 -6.56 -2.27
N PRO A 44 -4.16 -6.39 -3.19
CA PRO A 44 -5.43 -7.11 -3.11
C PRO A 44 -5.30 -8.61 -3.33
N GLU A 45 -4.21 -9.07 -3.94
CA GLU A 45 -3.98 -10.47 -4.24
C GLU A 45 -2.94 -11.14 -3.34
N ASN A 46 -2.54 -10.47 -2.27
CA ASN A 46 -1.53 -10.98 -1.33
C ASN A 46 -0.22 -11.40 -2.01
N ARG A 47 0.27 -10.56 -2.91
CA ARG A 47 1.49 -10.83 -3.67
C ARG A 47 2.75 -10.37 -2.95
N LEU A 48 2.61 -9.52 -1.94
CA LEU A 48 3.72 -9.06 -1.13
C LEU A 48 4.10 -10.17 -0.15
N VAL A 49 5.34 -10.64 -0.26
CA VAL A 49 5.83 -11.75 0.58
C VAL A 49 6.89 -11.27 1.56
N ALA A 50 7.06 -11.99 2.66
CA ALA A 50 7.98 -11.61 3.73
C ALA A 50 9.41 -11.37 3.25
N ALA A 51 9.86 -12.08 2.23
CA ALA A 51 11.20 -11.89 1.66
C ALA A 51 11.41 -10.49 1.09
N GLN A 52 10.34 -9.80 0.71
CA GLN A 52 10.42 -8.45 0.15
C GLN A 52 10.53 -7.38 1.24
N TYR A 53 10.14 -7.69 2.47
CA TYR A 53 10.23 -6.75 3.57
C TYR A 53 11.00 -7.31 4.78
N VAL A 54 12.12 -7.96 4.52
CA VAL A 54 12.95 -8.56 5.58
C VAL A 54 13.42 -7.56 6.64
N HIS A 55 13.46 -6.28 6.29
CA HIS A 55 13.82 -5.19 7.21
C HIS A 55 12.60 -4.47 7.76
N GLY A 56 11.43 -5.04 7.60
CA GLY A 56 10.19 -4.44 8.06
C GLY A 56 9.30 -5.41 8.82
N VAL A 57 8.27 -4.87 9.42
CA VAL A 57 7.27 -5.62 10.18
C VAL A 57 5.88 -5.28 9.62
N LEU A 58 5.11 -6.30 9.32
CA LEU A 58 3.72 -6.13 8.90
C LEU A 58 2.90 -5.70 10.12
N LYS A 59 2.13 -4.64 9.96
CA LYS A 59 1.33 -4.08 11.03
C LYS A 59 -0.10 -3.92 10.55
N ASP A 60 -1.08 -4.15 11.42
CA ASP A 60 -2.48 -3.90 11.12
C ASP A 60 -2.78 -2.41 11.22
N PHE A 61 -3.71 -1.94 10.39
CA PHE A 61 -4.19 -0.56 10.49
C PHE A 61 -5.18 -0.44 11.64
N SER A 62 -5.01 0.60 12.47
CA SER A 62 -6.08 1.04 13.35
C SER A 62 -7.10 1.79 12.48
N ASP A 63 -8.31 2.02 13.01
CA ASP A 63 -9.35 2.77 12.27
C ASP A 63 -8.87 4.18 11.95
N GLU A 64 -8.19 4.80 12.89
CA GLU A 64 -7.66 6.15 12.74
C GLU A 64 -6.56 6.19 11.69
N GLU A 65 -5.63 5.24 11.74
CA GLU A 65 -4.56 5.13 10.75
C GLU A 65 -5.13 4.90 9.36
N TRP A 66 -6.12 4.01 9.24
CA TRP A 66 -6.73 3.72 7.95
C TRP A 66 -7.36 4.98 7.34
N ARG A 67 -8.10 5.75 8.12
CA ARG A 67 -8.72 6.99 7.64
C ARG A 67 -7.68 7.99 7.16
N TYR A 68 -6.59 8.12 7.90
CA TYR A 68 -5.50 9.01 7.54
C TYR A 68 -4.85 8.58 6.22
N PHE A 69 -4.48 7.30 6.13
CA PHE A 69 -3.82 6.77 4.95
C PHE A 69 -4.75 6.76 3.74
N TRP A 70 -6.02 6.45 3.92
CA TRP A 70 -6.97 6.48 2.82
C TRP A 70 -7.06 7.88 2.20
N GLY A 71 -7.06 8.92 3.01
CA GLY A 71 -7.04 10.29 2.51
C GLY A 71 -5.85 10.55 1.59
N LYS A 72 -4.67 10.07 1.99
CA LYS A 72 -3.44 10.22 1.19
C LYS A 72 -3.44 9.35 -0.06
N ILE A 73 -3.92 8.12 0.05
CA ILE A 73 -4.00 7.19 -1.07
C ILE A 73 -4.99 7.72 -2.12
N LYS A 74 -6.12 8.24 -1.68
CA LYS A 74 -7.13 8.80 -2.57
C LYS A 74 -6.56 9.97 -3.37
N GLU A 75 -5.78 10.81 -2.72
CA GLU A 75 -5.08 11.91 -3.37
C GLU A 75 -4.09 11.38 -4.41
N SER A 76 -3.32 10.35 -4.08
CA SER A 76 -2.37 9.73 -5.01
C SER A 76 -3.08 9.11 -6.21
N PHE A 77 -4.22 8.46 -6.00
CA PHE A 77 -5.02 7.90 -7.08
C PHE A 77 -5.51 9.01 -8.01
N GLY A 78 -5.95 10.14 -7.45
CA GLY A 78 -6.38 11.29 -8.25
C GLY A 78 -5.26 11.82 -9.13
N LEU A 79 -4.06 11.94 -8.59
CA LEU A 79 -2.89 12.40 -9.33
C LEU A 79 -2.48 11.44 -10.44
N ALA A 80 -2.74 10.15 -10.25
CA ALA A 80 -2.43 9.12 -11.25
C ALA A 80 -3.60 8.89 -12.24
N ASN A 81 -4.66 9.68 -12.13
CA ASN A 81 -5.87 9.54 -12.97
C ASN A 81 -6.57 8.20 -12.79
N ILE A 82 -6.49 7.64 -11.60
CA ILE A 82 -7.22 6.42 -11.26
C ILE A 82 -8.58 6.81 -10.70
N ALA A 83 -9.65 6.39 -11.37
CA ALA A 83 -11.00 6.71 -10.95
C ALA A 83 -11.39 5.91 -9.71
N VAL A 84 -11.84 6.61 -8.68
CA VAL A 84 -12.38 6.00 -7.46
C VAL A 84 -13.88 6.15 -7.51
N HIS A 85 -14.59 5.05 -7.37
CA HIS A 85 -16.05 4.99 -7.39
C HIS A 85 -16.58 4.77 -5.97
N SER A 86 -17.76 5.28 -5.69
CA SER A 86 -18.40 5.11 -4.38
C SER A 86 -19.79 4.53 -4.55
N GLU A 87 -20.11 3.52 -3.76
CA GLU A 87 -21.41 2.86 -3.78
C GLU A 87 -21.70 2.30 -2.39
N ASN A 88 -22.87 2.62 -1.85
CA ASN A 88 -23.30 2.13 -0.53
C ASN A 88 -22.27 2.39 0.58
N ASP A 89 -21.72 3.61 0.60
CA ASP A 89 -20.71 4.05 1.57
C ASP A 89 -19.38 3.29 1.47
N ALA A 90 -19.15 2.59 0.37
CA ALA A 90 -17.89 1.91 0.11
C ALA A 90 -17.24 2.48 -1.14
N ASP A 91 -15.92 2.69 -1.07
CA ASP A 91 -15.13 3.12 -2.21
C ASP A 91 -14.53 1.90 -2.89
N TYR A 92 -14.39 1.96 -4.22
CA TYR A 92 -13.76 0.88 -4.98
C TYR A 92 -13.13 1.41 -6.25
N ILE A 93 -12.22 0.61 -6.80
CA ILE A 93 -11.62 0.85 -8.10
C ILE A 93 -11.74 -0.42 -8.93
N PHE A 94 -11.59 -0.29 -10.25
CA PHE A 94 -11.55 -1.46 -11.13
C PHE A 94 -10.09 -1.77 -11.46
N VAL A 95 -9.66 -2.98 -11.16
CA VAL A 95 -8.31 -3.48 -11.43
C VAL A 95 -8.45 -4.88 -12.00
N GLU A 96 -7.74 -5.18 -13.09
CA GLU A 96 -7.83 -6.47 -13.77
C GLU A 96 -9.27 -6.84 -14.12
N ASP A 97 -10.05 -5.83 -14.53
CA ASP A 97 -11.46 -5.97 -14.87
C ASP A 97 -12.35 -6.43 -13.70
N LYS A 98 -11.85 -6.25 -12.47
CA LYS A 98 -12.58 -6.64 -11.27
C LYS A 98 -12.79 -5.43 -10.37
N LYS A 99 -13.90 -5.44 -9.66
CA LYS A 99 -14.20 -4.43 -8.65
C LYS A 99 -13.40 -4.75 -7.39
N VAL A 100 -12.51 -3.86 -7.00
CA VAL A 100 -11.67 -4.03 -5.82
C VAL A 100 -12.04 -2.97 -4.79
N LYS A 101 -12.53 -3.41 -3.65
CA LYS A 101 -12.94 -2.52 -2.57
C LYS A 101 -11.72 -1.85 -1.94
N ILE A 102 -11.84 -0.57 -1.66
CA ILE A 102 -10.81 0.17 -0.94
C ILE A 102 -11.06 -0.02 0.55
N ALA A 103 -10.35 -0.96 1.13
CA ALA A 103 -10.48 -1.34 2.54
C ALA A 103 -9.13 -1.82 3.05
N PRO A 104 -8.89 -1.78 4.36
CA PRO A 104 -7.60 -2.20 4.94
C PRO A 104 -7.15 -3.58 4.51
N GLU A 105 -8.08 -4.50 4.29
CA GLU A 105 -7.80 -5.88 3.87
C GLU A 105 -7.10 -5.99 2.53
N ASN A 106 -7.22 -4.97 1.66
CA ASN A 106 -6.57 -4.95 0.35
C ASN A 106 -5.26 -4.15 0.34
N PHE A 107 -4.80 -3.75 1.51
CA PHE A 107 -3.56 -3.00 1.67
C PHE A 107 -2.71 -3.65 2.75
N LYS A 108 -1.42 -3.35 2.73
CA LYS A 108 -0.50 -3.79 3.76
C LYS A 108 0.30 -2.61 4.28
N LEU A 109 0.43 -2.53 5.60
CA LEU A 109 1.23 -1.51 6.26
C LEU A 109 2.49 -2.18 6.78
N ILE A 110 3.64 -1.69 6.32
CA ILE A 110 4.94 -2.19 6.75
C ILE A 110 5.68 -1.04 7.44
N VAL A 111 6.24 -1.32 8.60
CA VAL A 111 7.10 -0.37 9.29
C VAL A 111 8.51 -0.94 9.39
N PRO A 112 9.56 -0.12 9.26
CA PRO A 112 10.93 -0.61 9.36
C PRO A 112 11.24 -1.16 10.74
N LYS A 113 11.99 -2.25 10.80
CA LYS A 113 12.42 -2.84 12.06
C LYS A 113 13.26 -1.88 12.88
N GLY A 114 14.05 -1.04 12.22
CA GLY A 114 14.87 -0.05 12.91
C GLY A 114 14.06 0.90 13.78
N GLY A 115 12.93 1.41 13.24
CA GLY A 115 12.02 2.27 13.99
C GLY A 115 11.32 1.53 15.10
N LEU A 116 10.85 0.31 14.79
CA LEU A 116 10.16 -0.53 15.77
C LEU A 116 11.10 -0.98 16.89
N LYS A 117 12.34 -1.26 16.54
CA LYS A 117 13.36 -1.69 17.49
C LYS A 117 13.60 -0.66 18.59
N GLY A 118 13.47 0.62 18.27
CA GLY A 118 13.56 1.68 19.24
C GLY A 118 12.52 1.55 20.35
N TYR A 119 11.35 1.06 20.04
CA TYR A 119 10.30 0.81 21.04
C TYR A 119 10.59 -0.42 21.86
N GLU A 120 11.10 -1.46 21.24
CA GLU A 120 11.40 -2.72 21.90
C GLU A 120 12.51 -2.62 22.94
N SER A 121 13.38 -1.65 22.79
CA SER A 121 14.49 -1.47 23.73
C SER A 121 14.06 -0.81 25.03
N HIS A 122 12.82 -0.42 25.12
CA HIS A 122 12.24 0.15 26.33
C HIS A 122 11.44 -0.90 27.13
#